data_f0a1adae37e713ae38303cb5b266641f
#
_entry.id   f0a1adae37e713ae38303cb5b266641f
#
_cell.length_a   1.000
_cell.length_b   1.000
_cell.length_c   1.000
_cell.angle_alpha   90.00
_cell.angle_beta   90.00
_cell.angle_gamma   90.00
#
_symmetry.space_group_name_H-M   'P 1'
#
loop_
_entity.id
_entity.type
_entity.pdbx_description
1 polymer ?
#
loop_
_entity_poly.entity_id
_entity_poly.type
_entity_poly.pdbx_seq_one_letter_code
_entity_poly.pdbx_strand_id
1 'polypeptide(L)'
;MSAGVGYTCGLETDGTVACWGGGSAPPTNTFTQISTGGRGVCGVKLDSSVACWPSNDAPAGAFTRVSQGFSHTCALKTDNTVVCWGSNDHGQATPLAGAFTQVSAGDWHTCGLQPDGTVACWGNNDYGQAAPPAGAFTQVSAGYWHTCGLKSDGTLVCWGYNGAGQASPPAGAFTQVSAGGAHTCGLKADSTVACWGDNSFGQTTLPAGAFTRVSAGNGDTCGLRADGTIVCRGAEATAPAGTFTEVSAGNNLTCALERDASMACWGGYAIAQTPP
;
A
#
# COMPACT_ATOMS: atom_id res chain seq x y z
N MET A 1 5.98 5.01 -5.89
CA MET A 1 6.74 3.76 -5.65
C MET A 1 5.86 2.70 -5.02
N SER A 2 6.24 1.42 -5.15
CA SER A 2 5.53 0.32 -4.51
C SER A 2 6.49 -0.85 -4.24
N ALA A 3 6.47 -1.40 -3.02
CA ALA A 3 7.32 -2.50 -2.59
C ALA A 3 6.47 -3.76 -2.36
N GLY A 4 6.92 -4.90 -2.91
CA GLY A 4 6.25 -6.20 -2.85
C GLY A 4 7.05 -7.26 -2.11
N VAL A 5 6.84 -8.53 -2.45
CA VAL A 5 7.55 -9.67 -1.87
C VAL A 5 8.82 -9.95 -2.66
N GLY A 6 9.98 -9.58 -2.13
CA GLY A 6 11.28 -9.86 -2.74
C GLY A 6 11.63 -9.04 -3.99
N TYR A 7 10.84 -8.04 -4.34
CA TYR A 7 11.12 -7.08 -5.41
C TYR A 7 10.39 -5.76 -5.17
N THR A 8 10.89 -4.71 -5.77
CA THR A 8 10.27 -3.38 -5.72
C THR A 8 10.38 -2.72 -7.08
N CYS A 9 9.40 -1.91 -7.39
CA CYS A 9 9.44 -1.07 -8.58
C CYS A 9 9.14 0.38 -8.24
N GLY A 10 9.82 1.27 -8.95
CA GLY A 10 9.64 2.69 -8.87
C GLY A 10 9.24 3.28 -10.20
N LEU A 11 8.38 4.27 -10.13
CA LEU A 11 7.99 5.09 -11.27
C LEU A 11 8.88 6.32 -11.30
N GLU A 12 9.62 6.50 -12.37
CA GLU A 12 10.49 7.65 -12.61
C GLU A 12 9.67 8.88 -13.07
N THR A 13 10.29 10.04 -13.06
CA THR A 13 9.61 11.29 -13.43
C THR A 13 9.23 11.38 -14.90
N ASP A 14 9.90 10.64 -15.78
CA ASP A 14 9.58 10.49 -17.20
C ASP A 14 8.51 9.42 -17.47
N GLY A 15 8.02 8.75 -16.40
CA GLY A 15 7.01 7.69 -16.46
C GLY A 15 7.58 6.30 -16.76
N THR A 16 8.90 6.13 -16.88
CA THR A 16 9.52 4.80 -16.95
C THR A 16 9.50 4.11 -15.59
N VAL A 17 9.67 2.80 -15.58
CA VAL A 17 9.70 2.00 -14.35
C VAL A 17 11.02 1.28 -14.25
N ALA A 18 11.69 1.47 -13.12
CA ALA A 18 12.83 0.66 -12.74
C ALA A 18 12.42 -0.34 -11.65
N CYS A 19 12.90 -1.57 -11.74
CA CYS A 19 12.61 -2.63 -10.75
C CYS A 19 13.89 -3.26 -10.23
N TRP A 20 13.86 -3.66 -8.96
CA TRP A 20 14.97 -4.29 -8.24
C TRP A 20 14.50 -5.56 -7.54
N GLY A 21 15.39 -6.50 -7.31
CA GLY A 21 15.11 -7.78 -6.67
C GLY A 21 15.03 -8.93 -7.66
N GLY A 22 14.50 -10.06 -7.21
CA GLY A 22 14.38 -11.29 -7.99
C GLY A 22 13.30 -11.28 -9.08
N GLY A 23 12.70 -10.13 -9.39
CA GLY A 23 11.61 -9.98 -10.34
C GLY A 23 12.05 -9.92 -11.81
N SER A 24 11.06 -10.03 -12.71
CA SER A 24 11.27 -9.83 -14.15
C SER A 24 11.50 -8.35 -14.46
N ALA A 25 12.29 -8.09 -15.52
CA ALA A 25 12.50 -6.73 -16.01
C ALA A 25 11.15 -6.03 -16.32
N PRO A 26 11.00 -4.76 -15.98
CA PRO A 26 9.79 -4.01 -16.31
C PRO A 26 9.66 -3.86 -17.83
N PRO A 27 8.41 -3.75 -18.34
CA PRO A 27 8.20 -3.43 -19.74
C PRO A 27 8.67 -1.98 -20.05
N THR A 28 9.07 -1.74 -21.29
CA THR A 28 9.57 -0.44 -21.78
C THR A 28 8.46 0.61 -21.98
N ASN A 29 7.40 0.53 -21.22
CA ASN A 29 6.26 1.46 -21.27
C ASN A 29 6.45 2.59 -20.26
N THR A 30 5.72 3.69 -20.45
CA THR A 30 5.58 4.76 -19.47
C THR A 30 4.31 4.61 -18.66
N PHE A 31 4.40 4.85 -17.36
CA PHE A 31 3.33 4.62 -16.38
C PHE A 31 2.99 5.89 -15.62
N THR A 32 1.78 5.96 -15.07
CA THR A 32 1.30 7.02 -14.18
C THR A 32 1.21 6.56 -12.73
N GLN A 33 1.11 5.25 -12.52
CA GLN A 33 1.01 4.63 -11.19
C GLN A 33 1.47 3.19 -11.27
N ILE A 34 2.09 2.70 -10.19
CA ILE A 34 2.44 1.28 -10.01
C ILE A 34 1.94 0.79 -8.65
N SER A 35 1.68 -0.50 -8.57
CA SER A 35 1.37 -1.22 -7.33
C SER A 35 2.04 -2.59 -7.36
N THR A 36 2.67 -2.95 -6.25
CA THR A 36 3.31 -4.25 -6.07
C THR A 36 2.59 -5.07 -5.00
N GLY A 37 2.55 -6.36 -5.17
CA GLY A 37 1.95 -7.29 -4.22
C GLY A 37 2.77 -8.58 -4.08
N GLY A 38 2.12 -9.67 -3.71
CA GLY A 38 2.82 -10.95 -3.51
C GLY A 38 3.23 -11.66 -4.80
N ARG A 39 2.64 -11.33 -5.94
CA ARG A 39 2.84 -12.06 -7.20
C ARG A 39 3.47 -11.26 -8.33
N GLY A 40 3.73 -10.00 -8.17
CA GLY A 40 4.27 -9.18 -9.23
C GLY A 40 3.98 -7.69 -9.05
N VAL A 41 4.13 -6.98 -10.13
CA VAL A 41 3.88 -5.55 -10.24
C VAL A 41 2.81 -5.32 -11.30
N CYS A 42 1.91 -4.40 -11.04
CA CYS A 42 1.00 -3.87 -12.04
C CYS A 42 1.14 -2.35 -12.11
N GLY A 43 1.04 -1.78 -13.30
CA GLY A 43 1.08 -0.33 -13.49
C GLY A 43 0.01 0.14 -14.47
N VAL A 44 -0.51 1.33 -14.21
CA VAL A 44 -1.38 2.08 -15.12
C VAL A 44 -0.49 2.89 -16.05
N LYS A 45 -0.61 2.68 -17.37
CA LYS A 45 0.15 3.40 -18.39
C LYS A 45 -0.45 4.78 -18.69
N LEU A 46 0.29 5.60 -19.43
CA LEU A 46 -0.19 6.89 -19.92
C LEU A 46 -1.44 6.77 -20.81
N ASP A 47 -1.61 5.65 -21.54
CA ASP A 47 -2.80 5.37 -22.34
C ASP A 47 -3.97 4.81 -21.50
N SER A 48 -3.84 4.82 -20.18
CA SER A 48 -4.79 4.28 -19.21
C SER A 48 -4.93 2.75 -19.22
N SER A 49 -4.23 2.00 -20.05
CA SER A 49 -4.21 0.54 -19.96
C SER A 49 -3.34 0.06 -18.78
N VAL A 50 -3.56 -1.16 -18.30
CA VAL A 50 -2.75 -1.78 -17.25
C VAL A 50 -1.79 -2.78 -17.86
N ALA A 51 -0.55 -2.80 -17.39
CA ALA A 51 0.40 -3.88 -17.64
C ALA A 51 0.88 -4.44 -16.31
N CYS A 52 0.99 -5.78 -16.24
CA CYS A 52 1.53 -6.50 -15.09
C CYS A 52 2.75 -7.31 -15.53
N TRP A 53 3.68 -7.54 -14.61
CA TRP A 53 4.83 -8.42 -14.82
C TRP A 53 5.19 -9.17 -13.52
N PRO A 54 5.68 -10.43 -13.58
CA PRO A 54 6.13 -11.17 -14.77
C PRO A 54 5.00 -11.66 -15.69
N SER A 55 3.77 -11.77 -15.23
CA SER A 55 2.64 -12.22 -16.05
C SER A 55 1.74 -11.04 -16.41
N ASN A 56 1.44 -10.88 -17.71
CA ASN A 56 0.52 -9.82 -18.16
C ASN A 56 -0.89 -10.41 -18.34
N ASP A 57 -1.54 -10.67 -17.22
CA ASP A 57 -2.91 -11.19 -17.11
C ASP A 57 -3.95 -10.08 -16.86
N ALA A 58 -3.53 -8.81 -16.98
CA ALA A 58 -4.40 -7.67 -16.80
C ALA A 58 -5.52 -7.64 -17.86
N PRO A 59 -6.77 -7.38 -17.46
CA PRO A 59 -7.88 -7.26 -18.38
C PRO A 59 -7.73 -6.01 -19.27
N ALA A 60 -8.33 -6.07 -20.48
CA ALA A 60 -8.41 -4.89 -21.34
C ALA A 60 -9.34 -3.83 -20.72
N GLY A 61 -9.01 -2.57 -20.91
CA GLY A 61 -9.80 -1.44 -20.40
C GLY A 61 -8.98 -0.18 -20.17
N ALA A 62 -9.67 0.89 -19.76
CA ALA A 62 -9.07 2.14 -19.35
C ALA A 62 -9.20 2.27 -17.82
N PHE A 63 -8.06 2.51 -17.15
CA PHE A 63 -7.93 2.50 -15.70
C PHE A 63 -7.27 3.78 -15.19
N THR A 64 -7.62 4.15 -13.96
CA THR A 64 -7.04 5.30 -13.25
C THR A 64 -6.12 4.87 -12.11
N ARG A 65 -6.36 3.69 -11.53
CA ARG A 65 -5.59 3.16 -10.40
C ARG A 65 -5.54 1.63 -10.44
N VAL A 66 -4.47 1.09 -9.90
CA VAL A 66 -4.32 -0.34 -9.61
C VAL A 66 -3.90 -0.52 -8.16
N SER A 67 -4.45 -1.54 -7.50
CA SER A 67 -4.08 -1.95 -6.14
C SER A 67 -3.86 -3.46 -6.14
N GLN A 68 -2.66 -3.86 -5.76
CA GLN A 68 -2.26 -5.25 -5.73
C GLN A 68 -2.20 -5.75 -4.29
N GLY A 69 -2.90 -6.85 -4.03
CA GLY A 69 -2.83 -7.60 -2.79
C GLY A 69 -1.77 -8.70 -2.85
N PHE A 70 -1.86 -9.70 -1.96
CA PHE A 70 -0.89 -10.79 -1.95
C PHE A 70 -1.04 -11.70 -3.18
N SER A 71 -2.25 -12.05 -3.57
CA SER A 71 -2.49 -13.04 -4.64
C SER A 71 -3.51 -12.60 -5.71
N HIS A 72 -4.03 -11.40 -5.59
CA HIS A 72 -5.01 -10.81 -6.52
C HIS A 72 -4.69 -9.33 -6.76
N THR A 73 -5.26 -8.80 -7.80
CA THR A 73 -5.12 -7.39 -8.18
C THR A 73 -6.50 -6.81 -8.46
N CYS A 74 -6.74 -5.59 -8.04
CA CYS A 74 -7.94 -4.83 -8.37
C CYS A 74 -7.55 -3.49 -9.01
N ALA A 75 -8.30 -3.08 -10.02
CA ALA A 75 -8.08 -1.80 -10.70
C ALA A 75 -9.38 -1.01 -10.82
N LEU A 76 -9.26 0.29 -10.61
CA LEU A 76 -10.34 1.26 -10.78
C LEU A 76 -10.33 1.75 -12.23
N LYS A 77 -11.45 1.58 -12.92
CA LYS A 77 -11.64 2.08 -14.27
C LYS A 77 -11.94 3.57 -14.31
N THR A 78 -11.83 4.14 -15.50
CA THR A 78 -12.20 5.55 -15.77
C THR A 78 -13.69 5.82 -15.61
N ASP A 79 -14.54 4.79 -15.67
CA ASP A 79 -15.98 4.86 -15.38
C ASP A 79 -16.31 4.66 -13.88
N ASN A 80 -15.30 4.62 -13.02
CA ASN A 80 -15.38 4.38 -11.59
C ASN A 80 -15.84 2.96 -11.18
N THR A 81 -15.96 2.01 -12.09
CA THR A 81 -16.16 0.60 -11.75
C THR A 81 -14.83 -0.07 -11.39
N VAL A 82 -14.89 -1.17 -10.64
CA VAL A 82 -13.70 -1.96 -10.27
C VAL A 82 -13.69 -3.27 -11.04
N VAL A 83 -12.53 -3.67 -11.50
CA VAL A 83 -12.26 -5.01 -12.05
C VAL A 83 -11.12 -5.63 -11.27
N CYS A 84 -11.27 -6.90 -10.91
CA CYS A 84 -10.22 -7.64 -10.20
C CYS A 84 -9.87 -8.92 -10.96
N TRP A 85 -8.64 -9.42 -10.78
CA TRP A 85 -8.13 -10.65 -11.34
C TRP A 85 -7.10 -11.31 -10.41
N GLY A 86 -6.70 -12.54 -10.71
CA GLY A 86 -5.81 -13.35 -9.88
C GLY A 86 -6.58 -14.37 -9.05
N SER A 87 -6.06 -14.74 -7.87
CA SER A 87 -6.72 -15.70 -6.98
C SER A 87 -8.09 -15.19 -6.51
N ASN A 88 -9.06 -16.11 -6.47
CA ASN A 88 -10.44 -15.81 -6.08
C ASN A 88 -11.04 -16.88 -5.17
N ASP A 89 -10.19 -17.61 -4.43
CA ASP A 89 -10.60 -18.73 -3.58
C ASP A 89 -11.54 -18.30 -2.44
N HIS A 90 -11.50 -17.01 -2.08
CA HIS A 90 -12.35 -16.38 -1.07
C HIS A 90 -13.31 -15.33 -1.65
N GLY A 91 -13.39 -15.17 -2.98
CA GLY A 91 -14.18 -14.11 -3.61
C GLY A 91 -13.47 -12.75 -3.65
N GLN A 92 -12.18 -12.67 -3.32
CA GLN A 92 -11.41 -11.42 -3.27
C GLN A 92 -11.25 -10.73 -4.63
N ALA A 93 -11.36 -11.48 -5.73
CA ALA A 93 -11.36 -10.96 -7.09
C ALA A 93 -12.77 -10.85 -7.72
N THR A 94 -13.82 -10.90 -6.91
CA THR A 94 -15.22 -10.71 -7.34
C THR A 94 -15.74 -9.37 -6.81
N PRO A 95 -15.49 -8.24 -7.51
CA PRO A 95 -15.88 -6.93 -7.02
C PRO A 95 -17.39 -6.77 -6.94
N LEU A 96 -17.83 -6.01 -5.95
CA LEU A 96 -19.23 -5.61 -5.84
C LEU A 96 -19.57 -4.58 -6.94
N ALA A 97 -20.83 -4.61 -7.39
CA ALA A 97 -21.32 -3.61 -8.34
C ALA A 97 -21.40 -2.22 -7.69
N GLY A 98 -21.09 -1.19 -8.44
CA GLY A 98 -21.16 0.20 -7.99
C GLY A 98 -20.00 1.03 -8.50
N ALA A 99 -20.06 2.32 -8.17
CA ALA A 99 -18.98 3.26 -8.44
C ALA A 99 -18.07 3.39 -7.23
N PHE A 100 -16.76 3.48 -7.48
CA PHE A 100 -15.73 3.62 -6.45
C PHE A 100 -14.79 4.77 -6.78
N THR A 101 -14.23 5.39 -5.76
CA THR A 101 -13.19 6.45 -5.85
C THR A 101 -11.82 5.97 -5.44
N GLN A 102 -11.77 4.87 -4.66
CA GLN A 102 -10.54 4.20 -4.24
C GLN A 102 -10.78 2.70 -4.15
N VAL A 103 -9.75 1.92 -4.42
CA VAL A 103 -9.69 0.48 -4.13
C VAL A 103 -8.40 0.17 -3.36
N SER A 104 -8.50 -0.71 -2.37
CA SER A 104 -7.37 -1.19 -1.56
C SER A 104 -7.47 -2.71 -1.42
N ALA A 105 -6.52 -3.42 -2.00
CA ALA A 105 -6.41 -4.86 -1.92
C ALA A 105 -5.50 -5.26 -0.76
N GLY A 106 -6.02 -6.07 0.16
CA GLY A 106 -5.27 -6.74 1.22
C GLY A 106 -4.77 -8.11 0.76
N ASP A 107 -4.49 -9.03 1.69
CA ASP A 107 -4.02 -10.37 1.31
C ASP A 107 -5.13 -11.21 0.67
N TRP A 108 -6.27 -11.29 1.32
CA TRP A 108 -7.38 -12.18 0.96
C TRP A 108 -8.72 -11.46 0.86
N HIS A 109 -8.74 -10.15 0.95
CA HIS A 109 -9.93 -9.32 0.84
C HIS A 109 -9.60 -8.01 0.10
N THR A 110 -10.63 -7.34 -0.34
CA THR A 110 -10.52 -6.04 -1.00
C THR A 110 -11.57 -5.10 -0.44
N CYS A 111 -11.23 -3.83 -0.29
CA CYS A 111 -12.17 -2.79 0.09
C CYS A 111 -12.15 -1.65 -0.93
N GLY A 112 -13.32 -1.16 -1.28
CA GLY A 112 -13.52 0.00 -2.15
C GLY A 112 -14.24 1.11 -1.43
N LEU A 113 -13.81 2.35 -1.65
CA LEU A 113 -14.46 3.57 -1.17
C LEU A 113 -15.41 4.08 -2.26
N GLN A 114 -16.67 4.29 -1.91
CA GLN A 114 -17.70 4.80 -2.81
C GLN A 114 -17.74 6.34 -2.79
N PRO A 115 -18.36 7.00 -3.79
CA PRO A 115 -18.41 8.47 -3.87
C PRO A 115 -19.12 9.15 -2.69
N ASP A 116 -20.04 8.46 -2.04
CA ASP A 116 -20.75 8.95 -0.84
C ASP A 116 -19.94 8.78 0.46
N GLY A 117 -18.75 8.22 0.35
CA GLY A 117 -17.86 7.92 1.47
C GLY A 117 -18.12 6.58 2.15
N THR A 118 -19.12 5.80 1.74
CA THR A 118 -19.31 4.46 2.26
C THR A 118 -18.22 3.50 1.74
N VAL A 119 -17.89 2.49 2.54
CA VAL A 119 -16.92 1.45 2.16
C VAL A 119 -17.66 0.17 1.88
N ALA A 120 -17.33 -0.48 0.77
CA ALA A 120 -17.80 -1.82 0.43
C ALA A 120 -16.59 -2.75 0.32
N CYS A 121 -16.64 -3.90 0.99
CA CYS A 121 -15.55 -4.87 0.98
C CYS A 121 -16.04 -6.24 0.52
N TRP A 122 -15.15 -7.03 -0.06
CA TRP A 122 -15.40 -8.39 -0.54
C TRP A 122 -14.19 -9.28 -0.32
N GLY A 123 -14.38 -10.59 -0.43
CA GLY A 123 -13.33 -11.58 -0.19
C GLY A 123 -13.45 -12.23 1.18
N ASN A 124 -12.32 -12.70 1.72
CA ASN A 124 -12.28 -13.37 3.01
C ASN A 124 -12.81 -12.47 4.14
N ASN A 125 -13.65 -13.04 5.00
CA ASN A 125 -14.29 -12.36 6.12
C ASN A 125 -14.28 -13.16 7.42
N ASP A 126 -13.35 -14.11 7.58
CA ASP A 126 -13.29 -15.02 8.75
C ASP A 126 -13.07 -14.25 10.06
N TYR A 127 -12.46 -13.06 9.98
CA TYR A 127 -12.21 -12.16 11.12
C TYR A 127 -13.06 -10.88 11.08
N GLY A 128 -13.98 -10.75 10.12
CA GLY A 128 -14.74 -9.51 9.93
C GLY A 128 -14.01 -8.44 9.11
N GLN A 129 -12.88 -8.75 8.46
CA GLN A 129 -12.07 -7.79 7.68
C GLN A 129 -12.80 -7.23 6.45
N ALA A 130 -13.79 -7.96 5.92
CA ALA A 130 -14.66 -7.50 4.83
C ALA A 130 -16.04 -7.03 5.31
N ALA A 131 -16.22 -6.75 6.60
CA ALA A 131 -17.46 -6.24 7.18
C ALA A 131 -17.28 -4.79 7.65
N PRO A 132 -17.26 -3.79 6.75
CA PRO A 132 -17.02 -2.40 7.09
C PRO A 132 -18.14 -1.86 8.00
N PRO A 133 -17.82 -1.06 9.03
CA PRO A 133 -18.83 -0.37 9.82
C PRO A 133 -19.49 0.74 9.00
N ALA A 134 -20.71 1.11 9.39
CA ALA A 134 -21.39 2.24 8.78
C ALA A 134 -20.66 3.56 9.05
N GLY A 135 -20.69 4.46 8.06
CA GLY A 135 -20.10 5.79 8.17
C GLY A 135 -19.52 6.26 6.85
N ALA A 136 -19.15 7.54 6.81
CA ALA A 136 -18.48 8.14 5.66
C ALA A 136 -16.97 8.22 5.92
N PHE A 137 -16.21 7.67 5.00
CA PHE A 137 -14.76 7.61 5.02
C PHE A 137 -14.17 8.42 3.85
N THR A 138 -12.95 8.87 4.01
CA THR A 138 -12.17 9.60 2.99
C THR A 138 -10.98 8.78 2.48
N GLN A 139 -10.58 7.75 3.21
CA GLN A 139 -9.53 6.81 2.83
C GLN A 139 -9.85 5.42 3.41
N VAL A 140 -9.47 4.37 2.68
CA VAL A 140 -9.46 2.99 3.17
C VAL A 140 -8.09 2.37 2.91
N SER A 141 -7.61 1.56 3.87
CA SER A 141 -6.36 0.81 3.76
C SER A 141 -6.58 -0.60 4.28
N ALA A 142 -6.42 -1.57 3.40
CA ALA A 142 -6.52 -3.00 3.70
C ALA A 142 -5.13 -3.56 4.00
N GLY A 143 -4.97 -4.18 5.17
CA GLY A 143 -3.81 -4.95 5.57
C GLY A 143 -3.97 -6.45 5.26
N TYR A 144 -3.25 -7.31 6.00
CA TYR A 144 -3.35 -8.77 5.75
C TYR A 144 -4.73 -9.30 6.16
N TRP A 145 -5.15 -9.05 7.40
CA TRP A 145 -6.36 -9.61 8.00
C TRP A 145 -7.24 -8.55 8.66
N HIS A 146 -6.94 -7.28 8.44
CA HIS A 146 -7.69 -6.14 9.00
C HIS A 146 -7.79 -5.02 7.97
N THR A 147 -8.68 -4.10 8.22
CA THR A 147 -8.88 -2.91 7.38
C THR A 147 -9.03 -1.69 8.27
N CYS A 148 -8.52 -0.57 7.84
CA CYS A 148 -8.71 0.72 8.51
C CYS A 148 -9.30 1.75 7.56
N GLY A 149 -10.25 2.52 8.04
CA GLY A 149 -10.86 3.65 7.35
C GLY A 149 -10.61 4.95 8.09
N LEU A 150 -10.29 6.00 7.35
CA LEU A 150 -10.15 7.37 7.85
C LEU A 150 -11.41 8.15 7.54
N LYS A 151 -12.01 8.79 8.54
CA LYS A 151 -13.16 9.66 8.39
C LYS A 151 -12.76 11.11 8.11
N SER A 152 -13.71 11.91 7.62
CA SER A 152 -13.49 13.34 7.32
C SER A 152 -13.14 14.20 8.54
N ASP A 153 -13.52 13.77 9.75
CA ASP A 153 -13.14 14.42 11.00
C ASP A 153 -11.75 14.03 11.51
N GLY A 154 -11.03 13.19 10.75
CA GLY A 154 -9.72 12.70 11.10
C GLY A 154 -9.73 11.48 12.03
N THR A 155 -10.90 10.97 12.44
CA THR A 155 -10.94 9.75 13.26
C THR A 155 -10.69 8.50 12.43
N LEU A 156 -10.02 7.52 13.02
CA LEU A 156 -9.79 6.20 12.43
C LEU A 156 -10.77 5.18 13.00
N VAL A 157 -11.28 4.33 12.14
CA VAL A 157 -12.03 3.13 12.51
C VAL A 157 -11.39 1.95 11.81
N CYS A 158 -11.00 0.94 12.57
CA CYS A 158 -10.43 -0.29 12.02
C CYS A 158 -11.29 -1.49 12.39
N TRP A 159 -11.28 -2.52 11.54
CA TRP A 159 -12.07 -3.73 11.71
C TRP A 159 -11.31 -4.95 11.18
N GLY A 160 -11.77 -6.15 11.53
CA GLY A 160 -11.11 -7.38 11.16
C GLY A 160 -10.27 -7.96 12.31
N TYR A 161 -9.24 -8.73 11.97
CA TYR A 161 -8.37 -9.39 12.95
C TYR A 161 -7.69 -8.37 13.87
N ASN A 162 -7.74 -8.64 15.16
CA ASN A 162 -7.23 -7.73 16.20
C ASN A 162 -6.41 -8.46 17.28
N GLY A 163 -5.85 -9.63 16.96
CA GLY A 163 -5.11 -10.45 17.94
C GLY A 163 -3.85 -9.78 18.50
N ALA A 164 -3.25 -8.85 17.75
CA ALA A 164 -2.13 -8.04 18.20
C ALA A 164 -2.52 -6.58 18.54
N GLY A 165 -3.82 -6.22 18.45
CA GLY A 165 -4.29 -4.87 18.67
C GLY A 165 -4.25 -4.00 17.39
N GLN A 166 -3.98 -4.56 16.19
CA GLN A 166 -3.83 -3.84 14.94
C GLN A 166 -5.10 -3.12 14.46
N ALA A 167 -6.28 -3.56 14.90
CA ALA A 167 -7.56 -2.91 14.63
C ALA A 167 -8.05 -2.02 15.79
N SER A 168 -7.18 -1.64 16.72
CA SER A 168 -7.50 -0.77 17.86
C SER A 168 -6.79 0.57 17.75
N PRO A 169 -7.25 1.49 16.87
CA PRO A 169 -6.60 2.77 16.66
C PRO A 169 -6.62 3.63 17.93
N PRO A 170 -5.54 4.35 18.25
CA PRO A 170 -5.55 5.33 19.33
C PRO A 170 -6.41 6.54 18.95
N ALA A 171 -6.88 7.25 19.97
CA ALA A 171 -7.61 8.51 19.74
C ALA A 171 -6.69 9.57 19.12
N GLY A 172 -7.25 10.42 18.27
CA GLY A 172 -6.54 11.52 17.64
C GLY A 172 -7.14 11.89 16.29
N ALA A 173 -6.67 13.01 15.72
CA ALA A 173 -6.98 13.42 14.37
C ALA A 173 -5.86 12.98 13.44
N PHE A 174 -6.19 12.15 12.46
CA PHE A 174 -5.28 11.59 11.46
C PHE A 174 -5.55 12.18 10.08
N THR A 175 -4.51 12.20 9.24
CA THR A 175 -4.57 12.66 7.84
C THR A 175 -4.23 11.54 6.86
N GLN A 176 -3.63 10.44 7.35
CA GLN A 176 -3.31 9.26 6.55
C GLN A 176 -3.38 8.02 7.44
N VAL A 177 -3.76 6.88 6.86
CA VAL A 177 -3.63 5.56 7.47
C VAL A 177 -2.95 4.59 6.51
N SER A 178 -2.09 3.71 7.06
CA SER A 178 -1.41 2.64 6.35
C SER A 178 -1.51 1.37 7.19
N ALA A 179 -2.27 0.40 6.70
CA ALA A 179 -2.39 -0.93 7.30
C ALA A 179 -1.31 -1.85 6.73
N GLY A 180 -0.51 -2.43 7.60
CA GLY A 180 0.53 -3.40 7.28
C GLY A 180 0.07 -4.85 7.48
N GLY A 181 1.02 -5.76 7.74
CA GLY A 181 0.72 -7.16 8.00
C GLY A 181 -0.12 -7.34 9.27
N ALA A 182 0.49 -7.13 10.42
CA ALA A 182 -0.14 -7.27 11.74
C ALA A 182 -0.07 -5.98 12.58
N HIS A 183 0.23 -4.85 11.97
CA HIS A 183 0.27 -3.53 12.61
C HIS A 183 -0.34 -2.48 11.70
N THR A 184 -0.60 -1.31 12.24
CA THR A 184 -1.15 -0.17 11.51
C THR A 184 -0.44 1.10 11.95
N CYS A 185 -0.24 2.02 11.03
CA CYS A 185 0.30 3.33 11.32
C CYS A 185 -0.61 4.43 10.78
N GLY A 186 -0.73 5.51 11.53
CA GLY A 186 -1.45 6.71 11.12
C GLY A 186 -0.57 7.96 11.25
N LEU A 187 -0.60 8.83 10.24
CA LEU A 187 -0.04 10.16 10.30
C LEU A 187 -1.09 11.09 10.90
N LYS A 188 -0.73 11.80 11.97
CA LYS A 188 -1.62 12.75 12.64
C LYS A 188 -1.58 14.13 11.99
N ALA A 189 -2.59 14.92 12.26
CA ALA A 189 -2.68 16.31 11.79
C ALA A 189 -1.55 17.22 12.30
N ASP A 190 -0.92 16.87 13.42
CA ASP A 190 0.26 17.55 13.97
C ASP A 190 1.59 17.05 13.36
N SER A 191 1.52 16.26 12.30
CA SER A 191 2.65 15.63 11.61
C SER A 191 3.38 14.56 12.42
N THR A 192 2.91 14.14 13.59
CA THR A 192 3.44 12.99 14.30
C THR A 192 2.85 11.69 13.76
N VAL A 193 3.55 10.57 13.94
CA VAL A 193 3.06 9.24 13.57
C VAL A 193 2.71 8.46 14.83
N ALA A 194 1.58 7.80 14.82
CA ALA A 194 1.21 6.79 15.79
C ALA A 194 1.06 5.44 15.10
N CYS A 195 1.72 4.41 15.64
CA CYS A 195 1.58 3.03 15.18
C CYS A 195 1.08 2.15 16.31
N TRP A 196 0.34 1.09 15.97
CA TRP A 196 -0.24 0.15 16.92
C TRP A 196 -0.34 -1.24 16.29
N GLY A 197 -0.58 -2.25 17.12
CA GLY A 197 -0.57 -3.65 16.72
C GLY A 197 0.72 -4.36 17.08
N ASP A 198 1.11 -5.35 16.29
CA ASP A 198 2.32 -6.13 16.53
C ASP A 198 3.57 -5.24 16.55
N ASN A 199 4.43 -5.49 17.55
CA ASN A 199 5.69 -4.78 17.75
C ASN A 199 6.86 -5.74 18.00
N SER A 200 6.75 -6.99 17.55
CA SER A 200 7.76 -8.04 17.79
C SER A 200 9.12 -7.69 17.18
N PHE A 201 9.14 -6.85 16.15
CA PHE A 201 10.35 -6.34 15.49
C PHE A 201 10.60 -4.85 15.78
N GLY A 202 9.80 -4.20 16.64
CA GLY A 202 9.91 -2.77 16.90
C GLY A 202 9.22 -1.89 15.84
N GLN A 203 8.42 -2.45 14.96
CA GLN A 203 7.77 -1.78 13.81
C GLN A 203 6.79 -0.68 14.21
N THR A 204 6.32 -0.65 15.46
CA THR A 204 5.44 0.42 15.95
C THR A 204 6.17 1.53 16.70
N THR A 205 7.51 1.51 16.80
CA THR A 205 8.31 2.43 17.62
C THR A 205 9.03 3.52 16.82
N LEU A 206 8.36 4.15 15.87
CA LEU A 206 8.94 5.30 15.16
C LEU A 206 9.33 6.40 16.17
N PRO A 207 10.52 7.03 16.02
CA PRO A 207 10.92 8.11 16.91
C PRO A 207 10.06 9.35 16.71
N ALA A 208 10.04 10.22 17.72
CA ALA A 208 9.38 11.50 17.61
C ALA A 208 9.96 12.34 16.45
N GLY A 209 9.12 13.13 15.81
CA GLY A 209 9.50 14.01 14.71
C GLY A 209 8.30 14.38 13.85
N ALA A 210 8.51 15.32 12.94
CA ALA A 210 7.51 15.73 11.96
C ALA A 210 7.65 14.88 10.70
N PHE A 211 6.57 14.18 10.35
CA PHE A 211 6.48 13.32 9.17
C PHE A 211 5.48 13.90 8.17
N THR A 212 5.70 13.61 6.90
CA THR A 212 4.81 13.95 5.78
C THR A 212 4.11 12.72 5.20
N ARG A 213 4.68 11.52 5.40
CA ARG A 213 4.13 10.24 4.98
C ARG A 213 4.51 9.13 5.94
N VAL A 214 3.68 8.09 6.00
CA VAL A 214 3.98 6.83 6.67
C VAL A 214 3.58 5.67 5.78
N SER A 215 4.40 4.62 5.75
CA SER A 215 4.13 3.38 5.04
C SER A 215 4.41 2.20 5.98
N ALA A 216 3.40 1.37 6.19
CA ALA A 216 3.49 0.12 6.95
C ALA A 216 3.55 -1.06 5.97
N GLY A 217 4.58 -1.87 6.10
CA GLY A 217 4.79 -3.10 5.36
C GLY A 217 4.36 -4.35 6.15
N ASN A 218 4.96 -5.49 5.88
CA ASN A 218 4.65 -6.70 6.65
C ASN A 218 5.17 -6.61 8.08
N GLY A 219 6.46 -6.39 8.27
CA GLY A 219 7.12 -6.30 9.58
C GLY A 219 7.93 -5.01 9.76
N ASP A 220 7.77 -4.04 8.88
CA ASP A 220 8.50 -2.78 8.87
C ASP A 220 7.56 -1.59 8.77
N THR A 221 7.97 -0.48 9.33
CA THR A 221 7.32 0.82 9.15
C THR A 221 8.37 1.86 8.78
N CYS A 222 8.09 2.65 7.76
CA CYS A 222 8.93 3.77 7.36
C CYS A 222 8.14 5.07 7.35
N GLY A 223 8.71 6.11 7.92
CA GLY A 223 8.20 7.47 7.91
C GLY A 223 9.11 8.40 7.13
N LEU A 224 8.54 9.17 6.22
CA LEU A 224 9.23 10.25 5.49
C LEU A 224 9.05 11.56 6.26
N ARG A 225 10.15 12.22 6.58
CA ARG A 225 10.16 13.52 7.27
C ARG A 225 10.05 14.69 6.29
N ALA A 226 9.72 15.85 6.81
CA ALA A 226 9.62 17.09 6.02
C ALA A 226 10.95 17.54 5.40
N ASP A 227 12.08 17.19 6.01
CA ASP A 227 13.42 17.45 5.47
C ASP A 227 13.83 16.48 4.36
N GLY A 228 12.99 15.47 4.08
CA GLY A 228 13.24 14.41 3.10
C GLY A 228 13.98 13.20 3.65
N THR A 229 14.37 13.19 4.93
CA THR A 229 14.98 11.99 5.52
C THR A 229 13.95 10.91 5.82
N ILE A 230 14.36 9.66 5.76
CA ILE A 230 13.51 8.51 6.09
C ILE A 230 13.98 7.88 7.40
N VAL A 231 13.03 7.51 8.22
CA VAL A 231 13.26 6.72 9.43
C VAL A 231 12.39 5.47 9.37
N CYS A 232 13.01 4.32 9.49
CA CYS A 232 12.32 3.03 9.53
C CYS A 232 12.49 2.34 10.88
N ARG A 233 11.55 1.46 11.19
CA ARG A 233 11.56 0.52 12.33
C ARG A 233 10.97 -0.81 11.88
N GLY A 234 11.51 -1.89 12.41
CA GLY A 234 11.08 -3.25 12.09
C GLY A 234 12.24 -4.19 11.86
N ALA A 235 11.98 -5.32 11.20
CA ALA A 235 12.93 -6.41 11.01
C ALA A 235 14.14 -6.01 10.14
N GLU A 236 13.92 -5.17 9.11
CA GLU A 236 14.92 -4.81 8.09
C GLU A 236 15.06 -3.28 7.94
N ALA A 237 15.03 -2.57 9.05
CA ALA A 237 14.67 -1.16 9.16
C ALA A 237 15.81 -0.15 8.94
N THR A 238 16.94 -0.49 8.31
CA THR A 238 18.05 0.46 8.12
C THR A 238 17.88 1.25 6.84
N ALA A 239 17.28 2.44 6.92
CA ALA A 239 17.18 3.35 5.77
C ALA A 239 18.55 3.93 5.40
N PRO A 240 18.87 4.06 4.09
CA PRO A 240 20.09 4.74 3.65
C PRO A 240 20.03 6.23 3.96
N ALA A 241 21.21 6.86 4.03
CA ALA A 241 21.31 8.32 4.10
C ALA A 241 20.91 8.91 2.73
N GLY A 242 20.14 9.99 2.74
CA GLY A 242 19.67 10.66 1.51
C GLY A 242 18.50 11.57 1.78
N THR A 243 18.01 12.20 0.71
CA THR A 243 16.79 13.02 0.73
C THR A 243 15.79 12.49 -0.27
N PHE A 244 14.61 12.12 0.25
CA PHE A 244 13.60 11.36 -0.46
C PHE A 244 12.30 12.18 -0.60
N THR A 245 11.48 11.79 -1.56
CA THR A 245 10.17 12.37 -1.84
C THR A 245 9.02 11.38 -1.58
N GLU A 246 9.31 10.08 -1.65
CA GLU A 246 8.36 9.01 -1.37
C GLU A 246 9.03 7.83 -0.66
N VAL A 247 8.25 7.08 0.09
CA VAL A 247 8.64 5.80 0.70
C VAL A 247 7.51 4.79 0.60
N SER A 248 7.86 3.55 0.33
CA SER A 248 6.94 2.41 0.32
C SER A 248 7.60 1.21 1.01
N ALA A 249 6.99 0.77 2.10
CA ALA A 249 7.36 -0.44 2.81
C ALA A 249 6.49 -1.60 2.31
N GLY A 250 7.11 -2.72 1.97
CA GLY A 250 6.45 -3.93 1.50
C GLY A 250 6.69 -5.13 2.42
N ASN A 251 6.80 -6.32 1.84
CA ASN A 251 7.12 -7.54 2.59
C ASN A 251 8.64 -7.76 2.57
N ASN A 252 9.31 -7.40 3.66
CA ASN A 252 10.76 -7.49 3.87
C ASN A 252 11.61 -6.70 2.85
N LEU A 253 11.03 -5.72 2.19
CA LEU A 253 11.74 -4.82 1.29
C LEU A 253 11.09 -3.44 1.34
N THR A 254 11.91 -2.43 1.51
CA THR A 254 11.45 -1.03 1.50
C THR A 254 12.21 -0.27 0.42
N CYS A 255 11.54 0.64 -0.25
CA CYS A 255 12.19 1.53 -1.20
C CYS A 255 11.72 2.98 -1.04
N ALA A 256 12.58 3.89 -1.46
CA ALA A 256 12.34 5.32 -1.43
C ALA A 256 12.80 5.99 -2.73
N LEU A 257 12.05 7.00 -3.17
CA LEU A 257 12.38 7.82 -4.33
C LEU A 257 13.18 9.05 -3.86
N GLU A 258 14.37 9.24 -4.41
CA GLU A 258 15.22 10.41 -4.14
C GLU A 258 14.72 11.66 -4.91
N ARG A 259 15.23 12.82 -4.55
CA ARG A 259 14.84 14.08 -5.22
C ARG A 259 15.34 14.18 -6.66
N ASP A 260 16.44 13.51 -7.00
CA ASP A 260 16.98 13.43 -8.36
C ASP A 260 16.31 12.35 -9.21
N ALA A 261 15.22 11.77 -8.71
CA ALA A 261 14.48 10.67 -9.30
C ALA A 261 15.20 9.31 -9.26
N SER A 262 16.38 9.21 -8.66
CA SER A 262 16.99 7.92 -8.36
C SER A 262 16.25 7.21 -7.22
N MET A 263 16.47 5.94 -7.07
CA MET A 263 15.83 5.13 -6.02
C MET A 263 16.83 4.39 -5.17
N ALA A 264 16.52 4.30 -3.87
CA ALA A 264 17.22 3.47 -2.92
C ALA A 264 16.28 2.40 -2.36
N CYS A 265 16.73 1.14 -2.35
CA CYS A 265 16.00 0.01 -1.77
C CYS A 265 16.85 -0.70 -0.74
N TRP A 266 16.22 -1.20 0.34
CA TRP A 266 16.88 -1.93 1.43
C TRP A 266 15.94 -2.94 2.07
N GLY A 267 16.50 -3.94 2.76
CA GLY A 267 15.77 -5.02 3.42
C GLY A 267 16.40 -6.40 3.17
N GLY A 268 15.80 -7.47 3.73
CA GLY A 268 16.38 -8.82 3.80
C GLY A 268 16.56 -9.56 2.47
N TYR A 269 15.92 -9.08 1.40
CA TYR A 269 16.16 -9.56 0.03
C TYR A 269 16.95 -8.57 -0.82
N ALA A 270 17.44 -7.50 -0.21
CA ALA A 270 18.34 -6.57 -0.88
C ALA A 270 19.70 -7.23 -1.10
N ILE A 271 19.83 -8.04 -2.15
CA ILE A 271 21.10 -8.23 -2.82
C ILE A 271 21.50 -6.82 -3.25
N ALA A 272 22.68 -6.36 -2.81
CA ALA A 272 23.19 -5.02 -3.02
C ALA A 272 22.79 -4.48 -4.42
N GLN A 273 21.80 -3.60 -4.45
CA GLN A 273 21.25 -3.10 -5.69
C GLN A 273 21.65 -1.64 -5.80
N THR A 274 22.84 -1.45 -6.36
CA THR A 274 23.14 -0.19 -7.00
C THR A 274 22.25 -0.09 -8.25
N PRO A 275 21.50 1.00 -8.44
CA PRO A 275 20.80 1.24 -9.71
C PRO A 275 21.81 1.15 -10.87
N PRO A 276 21.39 0.65 -12.04
CA PRO A 276 22.24 0.61 -13.24
C PRO A 276 22.66 2.00 -13.70
#